data_59161799ad81a5be5a9818b3da08689f
#
_entry.id   59161799ad81a5be5a9818b3da08689f
#
_cell.length_a   1.000
_cell.length_b   1.000
_cell.length_c   1.000
_cell.angle_alpha   90.00
_cell.angle_beta   90.00
_cell.angle_gamma   90.00
#
_symmetry.space_group_name_H-M   'P 1'
#
loop_
_entity.id
_entity.type
_entity.pdbx_description
1 polymer ?
#
loop_
_entity_poly.entity_id
_entity_poly.type
_entity_poly.pdbx_seq_one_letter_code
_entity_poly.pdbx_strand_id
1 'polypeptide(L)'
;MKKYLLLIIFFLLFTSKGYSNNYLFTKITKLDEPWGSAFINNNEIIITEKTGKIKIVNVVLKEVSEIKHNLNFVEVGQGGLLDIIHLNNTLWISYSENRGKPKTSTSIAKAKLNRKELDFKNIFQANPPIDSGYHFGSRLAIKGDYLFASAGERGQGMIAQDPTKHPGSIIRIYVNGDIPKDNPKFKGEPNWLPEIYQIGIRNPQGLTLSPFDGKIYMSNHGAKGGDWFGEAKKGENYGWKILGWGGKNYSGIPIGSKWKPGFTKAIKYWVPSIATSAITIYKGDEFKEWNGHALITSLKDKSLRKLIFKNSSTIKEKVIFKDKIGRIRDIQVHPNNGKIYFLADDYLWLMEKNI
;
A
#
# COMPACT_ATOMS: atom_id res chain seq x y z
N MET A 1 -43.73 41.79 51.49
CA MET A 1 -42.91 40.56 51.53
C MET A 1 -42.34 40.29 50.14
N LYS A 2 -41.09 40.63 49.90
CA LYS A 2 -40.38 40.39 48.60
C LYS A 2 -39.63 39.03 48.71
N LYS A 3 -39.97 38.07 47.85
CA LYS A 3 -39.30 36.79 47.74
C LYS A 3 -38.10 36.98 46.78
N TYR A 4 -36.90 36.78 47.29
CA TYR A 4 -35.69 36.72 46.48
C TYR A 4 -35.52 35.28 45.98
N LEU A 5 -35.51 35.11 44.65
CA LEU A 5 -35.21 33.85 43.99
C LEU A 5 -33.69 33.76 43.79
N LEU A 6 -33.05 32.86 44.51
CA LEU A 6 -31.61 32.59 44.38
C LEU A 6 -31.39 31.69 43.17
N LEU A 7 -30.81 32.22 42.09
CA LEU A 7 -30.42 31.47 40.91
C LEU A 7 -29.03 30.85 41.14
N ILE A 8 -28.96 29.55 41.40
CA ILE A 8 -27.70 28.83 41.52
C ILE A 8 -27.26 28.45 40.09
N ILE A 9 -26.24 29.14 39.57
CA ILE A 9 -25.59 28.81 38.29
C ILE A 9 -24.59 27.68 38.56
N PHE A 10 -24.90 26.50 38.10
CA PHE A 10 -23.98 25.35 38.10
C PHE A 10 -22.98 25.52 36.94
N PHE A 11 -21.75 25.96 37.24
CA PHE A 11 -20.65 25.94 36.30
C PHE A 11 -20.18 24.48 36.10
N LEU A 12 -20.63 23.82 35.03
CA LEU A 12 -20.05 22.56 34.56
C LEU A 12 -18.67 22.85 33.98
N LEU A 13 -17.64 22.64 34.78
CA LEU A 13 -16.26 22.56 34.32
C LEU A 13 -16.11 21.34 33.40
N PHE A 14 -16.26 21.56 32.10
CA PHE A 14 -15.79 20.61 31.12
C PHE A 14 -14.27 20.58 31.18
N THR A 15 -13.71 19.64 31.95
CA THR A 15 -12.32 19.26 31.81
C THR A 15 -12.15 18.64 30.44
N SER A 16 -11.72 19.40 29.45
CA SER A 16 -11.18 18.90 28.23
C SER A 16 -9.98 18.03 28.61
N LYS A 17 -10.15 16.69 28.54
CA LYS A 17 -9.00 15.79 28.53
C LYS A 17 -8.16 16.18 27.34
N GLY A 18 -7.14 16.98 27.57
CA GLY A 18 -6.09 17.23 26.59
C GLY A 18 -5.50 15.87 26.22
N TYR A 19 -5.73 15.42 24.99
CA TYR A 19 -4.97 14.31 24.43
C TYR A 19 -3.52 14.76 24.40
N SER A 20 -2.70 14.26 25.32
CA SER A 20 -1.25 14.39 25.26
C SER A 20 -0.84 13.91 23.87
N ASN A 21 -0.21 14.76 23.09
CA ASN A 21 0.35 14.39 21.78
C ASN A 21 1.50 13.42 22.04
N ASN A 22 1.22 12.11 22.06
CA ASN A 22 2.21 11.07 22.32
C ASN A 22 3.21 10.93 21.16
N TYR A 23 3.03 11.68 20.08
CA TYR A 23 3.83 11.59 18.86
C TYR A 23 4.20 12.97 18.34
N LEU A 24 5.46 13.12 17.98
CA LEU A 24 5.99 14.28 17.27
C LEU A 24 6.00 13.99 15.77
N PHE A 25 5.55 14.97 14.98
CA PHE A 25 5.55 14.92 13.51
C PHE A 25 6.43 16.01 12.96
N THR A 26 7.42 15.63 12.16
CA THR A 26 8.38 16.57 11.54
C THR A 26 8.33 16.45 10.02
N LYS A 27 8.13 17.56 9.32
CA LYS A 27 8.35 17.64 7.86
C LYS A 27 9.84 17.56 7.56
N ILE A 28 10.24 16.60 6.74
CA ILE A 28 11.64 16.47 6.30
C ILE A 28 11.89 17.30 5.05
N THR A 29 11.12 17.05 3.97
CA THR A 29 11.25 17.79 2.71
C THR A 29 9.96 17.79 1.92
N LYS A 30 9.83 18.76 1.00
CA LYS A 30 8.73 18.82 0.03
C LYS A 30 9.07 17.96 -1.20
N LEU A 31 8.07 17.30 -1.74
CA LEU A 31 8.12 16.41 -2.90
C LEU A 31 7.01 16.79 -3.90
N ASP A 32 6.92 16.06 -5.02
CA ASP A 32 5.91 16.26 -6.04
C ASP A 32 5.17 14.93 -6.33
N GLU A 33 3.93 14.80 -5.88
CA GLU A 33 3.13 13.56 -5.94
C GLU A 33 3.93 12.29 -5.55
N PRO A 34 4.56 12.23 -4.35
CA PRO A 34 5.36 11.09 -3.95
C PRO A 34 4.50 9.82 -3.82
N TRP A 35 5.05 8.67 -4.31
CA TRP A 35 4.25 7.45 -4.37
C TRP A 35 4.82 6.27 -3.57
N GLY A 36 6.05 5.87 -3.80
CA GLY A 36 6.72 4.76 -3.13
C GLY A 36 8.08 5.17 -2.58
N SER A 37 8.55 4.46 -1.56
CA SER A 37 9.84 4.75 -0.93
C SER A 37 10.52 3.51 -0.36
N ALA A 38 11.85 3.56 -0.23
CA ALA A 38 12.63 2.53 0.44
C ALA A 38 13.89 3.13 1.06
N PHE A 39 14.26 2.72 2.28
CA PHE A 39 15.57 3.04 2.81
C PHE A 39 16.66 2.33 2.01
N ILE A 40 17.69 3.07 1.57
CA ILE A 40 18.87 2.52 0.89
C ILE A 40 20.06 2.37 1.85
N ASN A 41 20.01 3.09 2.97
CA ASN A 41 20.86 2.96 4.15
C ASN A 41 20.19 3.67 5.34
N ASN A 42 20.91 3.81 6.47
CA ASN A 42 20.35 4.42 7.68
C ASN A 42 20.01 5.92 7.56
N ASN A 43 20.62 6.62 6.63
CA ASN A 43 20.46 8.08 6.51
C ASN A 43 19.72 8.48 5.23
N GLU A 44 19.44 7.56 4.33
CA GLU A 44 18.91 7.89 3.01
C GLU A 44 17.76 7.01 2.61
N ILE A 45 16.74 7.66 2.09
CA ILE A 45 15.55 7.04 1.53
C ILE A 45 15.42 7.42 0.04
N ILE A 46 15.20 6.43 -0.82
CA ILE A 46 14.87 6.63 -2.22
C ILE A 46 13.36 6.74 -2.36
N ILE A 47 12.90 7.65 -3.20
CA ILE A 47 11.48 7.98 -3.36
C ILE A 47 11.16 8.10 -4.84
N THR A 48 10.03 7.53 -5.25
CA THR A 48 9.43 7.77 -6.56
C THR A 48 8.39 8.87 -6.47
N GLU A 49 8.40 9.78 -7.43
CA GLU A 49 7.32 10.73 -7.68
C GLU A 49 6.52 10.22 -8.89
N LYS A 50 5.20 10.21 -8.78
CA LYS A 50 4.31 9.70 -9.83
C LYS A 50 4.56 10.40 -11.17
N THR A 51 4.95 11.66 -11.12
CA THR A 51 5.29 12.54 -12.24
C THR A 51 6.54 12.12 -13.02
N GLY A 52 7.30 11.12 -12.52
CA GLY A 52 8.43 10.53 -13.24
C GLY A 52 9.80 10.85 -12.67
N LYS A 53 9.90 11.36 -11.45
CA LYS A 53 11.19 11.61 -10.82
C LYS A 53 11.53 10.52 -9.81
N ILE A 54 12.82 10.23 -9.67
CA ILE A 54 13.37 9.40 -8.61
C ILE A 54 14.33 10.27 -7.79
N LYS A 55 14.08 10.36 -6.50
CA LYS A 55 14.85 11.20 -5.57
C LYS A 55 15.49 10.38 -4.46
N ILE A 56 16.68 10.76 -4.03
CA ILE A 56 17.26 10.32 -2.75
C ILE A 56 17.20 11.49 -1.79
N VAL A 57 16.65 11.23 -0.60
CA VAL A 57 16.56 12.20 0.49
C VAL A 57 17.45 11.72 1.63
N ASN A 58 18.42 12.53 2.04
CA ASN A 58 19.11 12.34 3.30
C ASN A 58 18.20 12.83 4.43
N VAL A 59 17.74 11.92 5.27
CA VAL A 59 16.72 12.23 6.28
C VAL A 59 17.29 12.99 7.50
N VAL A 60 18.62 13.04 7.64
CA VAL A 60 19.33 13.76 8.70
C VAL A 60 19.67 15.18 8.23
N LEU A 61 20.34 15.30 7.07
CA LEU A 61 20.76 16.58 6.50
C LEU A 61 19.64 17.31 5.77
N LYS A 62 18.54 16.59 5.44
CA LYS A 62 17.40 17.07 4.63
C LYS A 62 17.78 17.48 3.20
N GLU A 63 18.89 16.95 2.72
CA GLU A 63 19.35 17.14 1.35
C GLU A 63 18.61 16.23 0.39
N VAL A 64 18.31 16.73 -0.82
CA VAL A 64 17.58 16.01 -1.85
C VAL A 64 18.41 15.99 -3.13
N SER A 65 18.59 14.83 -3.72
CA SER A 65 19.18 14.65 -5.04
C SER A 65 18.23 13.90 -5.96
N GLU A 66 18.20 14.28 -7.24
CA GLU A 66 17.40 13.59 -8.27
C GLU A 66 18.33 12.68 -9.09
N ILE A 67 17.83 11.49 -9.44
CA ILE A 67 18.56 10.51 -10.26
C ILE A 67 17.81 10.31 -11.58
N LYS A 68 18.56 10.36 -12.70
CA LYS A 68 18.05 10.05 -14.03
C LYS A 68 17.72 8.57 -14.17
N HIS A 69 16.78 8.23 -15.03
CA HIS A 69 16.42 6.84 -15.36
C HIS A 69 15.91 6.70 -16.80
N ASN A 70 15.89 5.46 -17.30
CA ASN A 70 15.50 5.10 -18.67
C ASN A 70 14.11 4.47 -18.81
N LEU A 71 13.24 4.52 -17.78
CA LEU A 71 11.93 3.87 -17.82
C LEU A 71 11.00 4.48 -18.88
N ASN A 72 10.37 3.63 -19.68
CA ASN A 72 9.32 4.00 -20.63
C ASN A 72 7.97 4.09 -19.92
N PHE A 73 7.85 5.01 -18.97
CA PHE A 73 6.62 5.22 -18.19
C PHE A 73 5.69 6.21 -18.87
N VAL A 74 4.43 6.18 -18.45
CA VAL A 74 3.45 7.21 -18.79
C VAL A 74 2.65 7.60 -17.55
N GLU A 75 2.57 8.90 -17.29
CA GLU A 75 1.66 9.43 -16.30
C GLU A 75 0.25 9.50 -16.86
N VAL A 76 -0.68 8.71 -16.29
CA VAL A 76 -2.09 8.66 -16.70
C VAL A 76 -2.99 8.29 -15.54
N GLY A 77 -3.81 9.21 -15.08
CA GLY A 77 -4.73 8.98 -13.96
C GLY A 77 -3.98 8.59 -12.67
N GLN A 78 -4.12 7.33 -12.25
CA GLN A 78 -3.43 6.79 -11.07
C GLN A 78 -2.03 6.23 -11.39
N GLY A 79 -1.65 6.17 -12.64
CA GLY A 79 -0.37 5.63 -13.12
C GLY A 79 0.73 6.68 -13.19
N GLY A 80 1.97 6.24 -13.27
CA GLY A 80 3.22 7.00 -13.28
C GLY A 80 4.37 6.12 -12.79
N LEU A 81 5.39 6.66 -12.15
CA LEU A 81 6.27 5.87 -11.30
C LEU A 81 5.53 5.55 -10.00
N LEU A 82 5.62 4.29 -9.55
CA LEU A 82 4.79 3.80 -8.46
C LEU A 82 5.68 3.28 -7.31
N ASP A 83 5.61 2.01 -6.96
CA ASP A 83 6.37 1.49 -5.82
C ASP A 83 7.86 1.28 -6.14
N ILE A 84 8.70 1.40 -5.13
CA ILE A 84 10.14 1.11 -5.22
C ILE A 84 10.58 0.39 -3.96
N ILE A 85 11.39 -0.66 -4.13
CA ILE A 85 12.01 -1.39 -3.03
C ILE A 85 13.52 -1.55 -3.29
N HIS A 86 14.29 -1.65 -2.22
CA HIS A 86 15.73 -1.79 -2.23
C HIS A 86 16.16 -3.01 -1.43
N LEU A 87 17.04 -3.82 -2.01
CA LEU A 87 17.69 -4.93 -1.34
C LEU A 87 19.07 -5.19 -1.99
N ASN A 88 20.11 -5.32 -1.17
CA ASN A 88 21.46 -5.70 -1.65
C ASN A 88 21.94 -4.88 -2.86
N ASN A 89 21.91 -3.57 -2.75
CA ASN A 89 22.32 -2.62 -3.81
C ASN A 89 21.55 -2.80 -5.14
N THR A 90 20.36 -3.36 -5.09
CA THR A 90 19.45 -3.52 -6.23
C THR A 90 18.11 -2.87 -5.92
N LEU A 91 17.55 -2.20 -6.90
CA LEU A 91 16.24 -1.57 -6.87
C LEU A 91 15.29 -2.36 -7.77
N TRP A 92 14.06 -2.53 -7.30
CA TRP A 92 12.91 -2.94 -8.12
C TRP A 92 11.89 -1.83 -8.07
N ILE A 93 11.38 -1.47 -9.23
CA ILE A 93 10.37 -0.42 -9.38
C ILE A 93 9.18 -0.96 -10.15
N SER A 94 7.98 -0.58 -9.73
CA SER A 94 6.78 -0.74 -10.52
C SER A 94 6.34 0.59 -11.13
N TYR A 95 5.75 0.55 -12.30
CA TYR A 95 5.33 1.75 -13.03
C TYR A 95 4.23 1.44 -14.04
N SER A 96 3.53 2.48 -14.48
CA SER A 96 2.63 2.39 -15.63
C SER A 96 3.44 2.50 -16.91
N GLU A 97 3.62 1.36 -17.60
CA GLU A 97 4.39 1.31 -18.83
C GLU A 97 3.55 1.74 -20.02
N ASN A 98 4.17 2.51 -20.92
CA ASN A 98 3.61 2.82 -22.23
C ASN A 98 3.65 1.55 -23.12
N ARG A 99 2.48 1.04 -23.48
CA ARG A 99 2.33 -0.18 -24.30
C ARG A 99 1.73 0.12 -25.69
N GLY A 100 1.98 1.34 -26.18
CA GLY A 100 1.35 1.91 -27.37
C GLY A 100 0.05 2.64 -27.01
N LYS A 101 0.07 3.99 -27.11
CA LYS A 101 -1.05 4.86 -26.73
C LYS A 101 -2.36 4.38 -27.36
N PRO A 102 -3.49 4.36 -26.61
CA PRO A 102 -3.63 4.80 -25.21
C PRO A 102 -3.38 3.68 -24.17
N LYS A 103 -2.90 2.52 -24.57
CA LYS A 103 -2.78 1.33 -23.72
C LYS A 103 -1.58 1.40 -22.79
N THR A 104 -1.80 0.99 -21.53
CA THR A 104 -0.78 0.91 -20.48
C THR A 104 -0.88 -0.39 -19.71
N SER A 105 0.21 -0.81 -19.08
CA SER A 105 0.20 -1.93 -18.14
C SER A 105 0.99 -1.61 -16.87
N THR A 106 0.70 -2.34 -15.79
CA THR A 106 1.58 -2.40 -14.64
C THR A 106 2.81 -3.22 -15.03
N SER A 107 3.99 -2.64 -14.92
CA SER A 107 5.25 -3.28 -15.27
C SER A 107 6.25 -3.15 -14.12
N ILE A 108 7.23 -4.06 -14.08
CA ILE A 108 8.27 -4.10 -13.06
C ILE A 108 9.61 -4.11 -13.75
N ALA A 109 10.51 -3.25 -13.29
CA ALA A 109 11.88 -3.21 -13.73
C ALA A 109 12.85 -3.28 -12.55
N LYS A 110 14.09 -3.70 -12.81
CA LYS A 110 15.17 -3.72 -11.83
C LYS A 110 16.41 -2.99 -12.33
N ALA A 111 17.17 -2.39 -11.43
CA ALA A 111 18.46 -1.77 -11.69
C ALA A 111 19.40 -1.97 -10.50
N LYS A 112 20.71 -1.90 -10.73
CA LYS A 112 21.67 -1.66 -9.65
C LYS A 112 21.58 -0.21 -9.22
N LEU A 113 21.65 0.02 -7.91
CA LEU A 113 21.67 1.39 -7.37
C LEU A 113 22.92 2.11 -7.87
N ASN A 114 22.72 3.18 -8.62
CA ASN A 114 23.73 4.11 -9.08
C ASN A 114 23.19 5.54 -8.88
N ARG A 115 23.97 6.39 -8.22
CA ARG A 115 23.54 7.75 -7.88
C ARG A 115 23.52 8.74 -9.05
N LYS A 116 24.13 8.38 -10.18
CA LYS A 116 24.15 9.23 -11.38
C LYS A 116 23.00 8.91 -12.31
N GLU A 117 22.77 7.62 -12.56
CA GLU A 117 21.76 7.16 -13.49
C GLU A 117 21.36 5.71 -13.18
N LEU A 118 20.06 5.42 -13.29
CA LEU A 118 19.48 4.09 -13.07
C LEU A 118 19.12 3.47 -14.42
N ASP A 119 19.87 2.45 -14.84
CA ASP A 119 19.58 1.66 -16.05
C ASP A 119 18.65 0.49 -15.68
N PHE A 120 17.36 0.74 -15.72
CA PHE A 120 16.32 -0.25 -15.43
C PHE A 120 16.13 -1.22 -16.60
N LYS A 121 16.04 -2.50 -16.27
CA LYS A 121 15.65 -3.58 -17.19
C LYS A 121 14.31 -4.14 -16.76
N ASN A 122 13.34 -4.19 -17.68
CA ASN A 122 12.06 -4.84 -17.43
C ASN A 122 12.25 -6.32 -17.11
N ILE A 123 11.55 -6.76 -16.06
CA ILE A 123 11.50 -8.17 -15.65
C ILE A 123 10.07 -8.73 -15.63
N PHE A 124 9.06 -7.86 -15.74
CA PHE A 124 7.65 -8.27 -15.82
C PHE A 124 6.81 -7.18 -16.48
N GLN A 125 5.83 -7.61 -17.29
CA GLN A 125 4.84 -6.75 -17.92
C GLN A 125 3.46 -7.40 -17.83
N ALA A 126 2.50 -6.74 -17.18
CA ALA A 126 1.16 -7.27 -17.09
C ALA A 126 0.45 -7.29 -18.45
N ASN A 127 -0.21 -8.39 -18.77
CA ASN A 127 -1.01 -8.59 -19.97
C ASN A 127 -2.47 -8.91 -19.63
N PRO A 128 -3.43 -8.44 -20.46
CA PRO A 128 -3.26 -7.52 -21.57
C PRO A 128 -2.98 -6.09 -21.10
N PRO A 129 -2.35 -5.24 -21.95
CA PRO A 129 -2.33 -3.81 -21.74
C PRO A 129 -3.75 -3.23 -21.95
N ILE A 130 -4.13 -2.26 -21.12
CA ILE A 130 -5.50 -1.73 -21.07
C ILE A 130 -5.48 -0.21 -21.20
N ASP A 131 -6.42 0.32 -21.97
CA ASP A 131 -6.71 1.76 -22.02
C ASP A 131 -7.51 2.16 -20.78
N SER A 132 -6.79 2.47 -19.71
CA SER A 132 -7.36 2.94 -18.44
C SER A 132 -6.31 3.61 -17.57
N GLY A 133 -6.71 4.72 -16.94
CA GLY A 133 -5.93 5.40 -15.90
C GLY A 133 -6.19 4.88 -14.48
N TYR A 134 -6.95 3.77 -14.30
CA TYR A 134 -7.36 3.31 -12.98
C TYR A 134 -6.64 2.03 -12.54
N HIS A 135 -6.56 1.83 -11.22
CA HIS A 135 -6.29 0.59 -10.52
C HIS A 135 -5.05 -0.16 -11.03
N PHE A 136 -3.87 0.46 -10.97
CA PHE A 136 -2.61 -0.19 -11.35
C PHE A 136 -2.14 -1.21 -10.29
N GLY A 137 -2.61 -1.10 -9.03
CA GLY A 137 -2.08 -1.88 -7.90
C GLY A 137 -0.65 -1.45 -7.58
N SER A 138 0.33 -2.20 -8.10
CA SER A 138 1.76 -1.86 -8.21
C SER A 138 2.63 -2.02 -6.97
N ARG A 139 2.10 -2.42 -5.82
CA ARG A 139 2.91 -2.66 -4.62
C ARG A 139 3.79 -3.88 -4.75
N LEU A 140 5.01 -3.78 -4.20
CA LEU A 140 6.07 -4.76 -4.27
C LEU A 140 6.44 -5.27 -2.87
N ALA A 141 6.82 -6.55 -2.78
CA ALA A 141 7.43 -7.13 -1.58
C ALA A 141 8.40 -8.24 -1.97
N ILE A 142 9.54 -8.35 -1.27
CA ILE A 142 10.51 -9.44 -1.49
C ILE A 142 10.45 -10.41 -0.30
N LYS A 143 10.44 -11.72 -0.62
CA LYS A 143 10.58 -12.82 0.34
C LYS A 143 11.62 -13.81 -0.18
N GLY A 144 12.82 -13.80 0.40
CA GLY A 144 13.95 -14.57 -0.13
C GLY A 144 14.24 -14.18 -1.59
N ASP A 145 14.23 -15.16 -2.48
CA ASP A 145 14.46 -14.94 -3.91
C ASP A 145 13.18 -14.59 -4.70
N TYR A 146 12.04 -14.48 -4.03
CA TYR A 146 10.77 -14.19 -4.67
C TYR A 146 10.40 -12.71 -4.56
N LEU A 147 10.00 -12.12 -5.69
CA LEU A 147 9.33 -10.84 -5.78
C LEU A 147 7.82 -11.06 -5.92
N PHE A 148 7.07 -10.52 -4.98
CA PHE A 148 5.61 -10.40 -5.05
C PHE A 148 5.24 -9.02 -5.53
N ALA A 149 4.28 -8.96 -6.45
CA ALA A 149 3.77 -7.69 -6.96
C ALA A 149 2.26 -7.73 -7.11
N SER A 150 1.61 -6.59 -6.94
CA SER A 150 0.18 -6.48 -7.16
C SER A 150 -0.14 -5.84 -8.51
N ALA A 151 -1.04 -6.46 -9.28
CA ALA A 151 -1.62 -5.90 -10.49
C ALA A 151 -3.11 -5.60 -10.25
N GLY A 152 -3.50 -4.34 -10.28
CA GLY A 152 -4.90 -3.94 -10.14
C GLY A 152 -5.73 -4.30 -11.35
N GLU A 153 -7.05 -4.35 -11.21
CA GLU A 153 -7.99 -4.81 -12.26
C GLU A 153 -8.29 -3.74 -13.34
N ARG A 154 -7.62 -2.59 -13.28
CA ARG A 154 -7.63 -1.55 -14.30
C ARG A 154 -9.01 -0.98 -14.65
N GLY A 155 -9.98 -1.02 -13.70
CA GLY A 155 -11.35 -0.60 -13.93
C GLY A 155 -12.24 -1.64 -14.65
N GLN A 156 -11.69 -2.83 -14.98
CA GLN A 156 -12.40 -3.86 -15.76
C GLN A 156 -13.19 -4.85 -14.89
N GLY A 157 -13.20 -4.67 -13.58
CA GLY A 157 -14.01 -5.42 -12.63
C GLY A 157 -13.81 -6.94 -12.71
N MET A 158 -14.59 -7.63 -13.54
CA MET A 158 -14.58 -9.09 -13.64
C MET A 158 -13.29 -9.69 -14.24
N ILE A 159 -12.41 -8.89 -14.83
CA ILE A 159 -11.09 -9.36 -15.28
C ILE A 159 -10.29 -9.99 -14.13
N ALA A 160 -10.55 -9.54 -12.89
CA ALA A 160 -9.93 -10.09 -11.68
C ALA A 160 -10.28 -11.56 -11.40
N GLN A 161 -11.29 -12.13 -12.10
CA GLN A 161 -11.66 -13.54 -11.99
C GLN A 161 -11.07 -14.39 -13.11
N ASP A 162 -10.31 -13.78 -14.03
CA ASP A 162 -9.77 -14.45 -15.22
C ASP A 162 -8.27 -14.73 -15.03
N PRO A 163 -7.87 -15.97 -14.71
CA PRO A 163 -6.46 -16.31 -14.47
C PRO A 163 -5.62 -16.36 -15.76
N THR A 164 -6.21 -16.13 -16.93
CA THR A 164 -5.49 -15.97 -18.20
C THR A 164 -5.01 -14.54 -18.44
N LYS A 165 -5.23 -13.64 -17.44
CA LYS A 165 -4.88 -12.21 -17.48
C LYS A 165 -4.29 -11.78 -16.15
N HIS A 166 -3.26 -10.92 -16.18
CA HIS A 166 -2.62 -10.44 -14.96
C HIS A 166 -3.43 -9.40 -14.16
N PRO A 167 -4.23 -8.49 -14.77
CA PRO A 167 -4.99 -7.50 -14.01
C PRO A 167 -5.94 -8.14 -12.99
N GLY A 168 -5.88 -7.67 -11.74
CA GLY A 168 -6.70 -8.20 -10.63
C GLY A 168 -6.04 -9.35 -9.87
N SER A 169 -4.70 -9.44 -9.89
CA SER A 169 -3.96 -10.55 -9.28
C SER A 169 -2.76 -10.10 -8.44
N ILE A 170 -2.25 -11.02 -7.63
CA ILE A 170 -0.89 -10.98 -7.09
C ILE A 170 -0.01 -11.85 -7.98
N ILE A 171 1.10 -11.28 -8.39
CA ILE A 171 2.16 -11.89 -9.18
C ILE A 171 3.25 -12.39 -8.22
N ARG A 172 3.82 -13.58 -8.50
CA ARG A 172 5.04 -14.07 -7.86
C ARG A 172 6.03 -14.52 -8.93
N ILE A 173 7.17 -13.85 -8.99
CA ILE A 173 8.30 -14.18 -9.85
C ILE A 173 9.57 -14.27 -8.99
N TYR A 174 10.66 -14.78 -9.53
CA TYR A 174 11.97 -14.59 -8.91
C TYR A 174 12.42 -13.12 -9.05
N VAL A 175 13.32 -12.66 -8.18
CA VAL A 175 13.90 -11.30 -8.24
C VAL A 175 14.65 -10.99 -9.52
N ASN A 176 14.96 -12.00 -10.33
CA ASN A 176 15.57 -11.84 -11.67
C ASN A 176 14.53 -11.79 -12.82
N GLY A 177 13.26 -12.09 -12.50
CA GLY A 177 12.16 -12.12 -13.48
C GLY A 177 11.73 -13.52 -13.91
N ASP A 178 12.48 -14.58 -13.57
CA ASP A 178 12.12 -15.95 -13.90
C ASP A 178 10.84 -16.39 -13.15
N ILE A 179 10.14 -17.36 -13.70
CA ILE A 179 8.87 -17.85 -13.18
C ILE A 179 9.11 -19.06 -12.27
N PRO A 180 8.66 -19.02 -10.99
CA PRO A 180 8.76 -20.16 -10.08
C PRO A 180 7.91 -21.34 -10.56
N LYS A 181 8.52 -22.52 -10.68
CA LYS A 181 7.84 -23.76 -11.12
C LYS A 181 6.71 -24.20 -10.18
N ASP A 182 6.79 -23.78 -8.92
CA ASP A 182 5.81 -24.10 -7.88
C ASP A 182 4.70 -23.03 -7.75
N ASN A 183 4.58 -22.08 -8.66
CA ASN A 183 3.42 -21.21 -8.73
C ASN A 183 2.15 -22.03 -8.91
N PRO A 184 0.99 -21.56 -8.37
CA PRO A 184 -0.25 -22.32 -8.45
C PRO A 184 -0.69 -22.46 -9.91
N LYS A 185 -1.45 -23.55 -10.16
CA LYS A 185 -2.22 -23.71 -11.38
C LYS A 185 -3.68 -23.76 -10.98
N PHE A 186 -4.52 -23.04 -11.69
CA PHE A 186 -5.96 -23.07 -11.43
C PHE A 186 -6.56 -24.33 -12.04
N LYS A 187 -7.15 -25.16 -11.21
CA LYS A 187 -7.75 -26.42 -11.63
C LYS A 187 -8.85 -26.16 -12.68
N GLY A 188 -8.74 -26.77 -13.84
CA GLY A 188 -9.71 -26.60 -14.92
C GLY A 188 -9.44 -25.40 -15.84
N GLU A 189 -8.37 -24.64 -15.62
CA GLU A 189 -7.97 -23.53 -16.50
C GLU A 189 -6.56 -23.77 -17.05
N PRO A 190 -6.44 -24.39 -18.25
CA PRO A 190 -5.15 -24.76 -18.81
C PRO A 190 -4.29 -23.55 -19.20
N ASN A 191 -4.90 -22.40 -19.44
CA ASN A 191 -4.25 -21.17 -19.87
C ASN A 191 -3.92 -20.23 -18.70
N TRP A 192 -3.95 -20.71 -17.46
CA TRP A 192 -3.51 -19.94 -16.29
C TRP A 192 -2.11 -19.39 -16.51
N LEU A 193 -1.94 -18.05 -16.34
CA LEU A 193 -0.64 -17.40 -16.50
C LEU A 193 0.29 -17.82 -15.36
N PRO A 194 1.50 -18.29 -15.67
CA PRO A 194 2.36 -18.94 -14.68
C PRO A 194 2.94 -18.00 -13.62
N GLU A 195 2.88 -16.69 -13.83
CA GLU A 195 3.30 -15.67 -12.86
C GLU A 195 2.27 -15.40 -11.75
N ILE A 196 1.00 -15.77 -12.00
CA ILE A 196 -0.10 -15.47 -11.08
C ILE A 196 0.00 -16.34 -9.84
N TYR A 197 0.00 -15.69 -8.67
CA TYR A 197 0.00 -16.33 -7.37
C TYR A 197 -1.40 -16.38 -6.73
N GLN A 198 -2.21 -15.34 -6.94
CA GLN A 198 -3.57 -15.19 -6.38
C GLN A 198 -4.38 -14.25 -7.26
N ILE A 199 -5.70 -14.50 -7.37
CA ILE A 199 -6.64 -13.70 -8.17
C ILE A 199 -7.73 -13.03 -7.31
N GLY A 200 -8.65 -12.31 -7.95
CA GLY A 200 -9.85 -11.76 -7.33
C GLY A 200 -9.61 -10.47 -6.54
N ILE A 201 -8.70 -9.63 -7.00
CA ILE A 201 -8.27 -8.42 -6.29
C ILE A 201 -8.63 -7.19 -7.12
N ARG A 202 -9.05 -6.09 -6.46
CA ARG A 202 -9.44 -4.87 -7.17
C ARG A 202 -8.25 -3.95 -7.42
N ASN A 203 -7.72 -3.35 -6.38
CA ASN A 203 -6.63 -2.37 -6.44
C ASN A 203 -5.81 -2.39 -5.14
N PRO A 204 -4.88 -3.33 -4.99
CA PRO A 204 -4.03 -3.39 -3.80
C PRO A 204 -3.13 -2.16 -3.73
N GLN A 205 -3.17 -1.47 -2.61
CA GLN A 205 -2.38 -0.25 -2.37
C GLN A 205 -1.37 -0.41 -1.22
N GLY A 206 -1.27 -1.61 -0.67
CA GLY A 206 -0.24 -2.01 0.28
C GLY A 206 0.11 -3.47 0.10
N LEU A 207 1.40 -3.80 0.16
CA LEU A 207 1.93 -5.16 0.14
C LEU A 207 3.18 -5.18 1.01
N THR A 208 3.31 -6.15 1.91
CA THR A 208 4.44 -6.22 2.84
C THR A 208 4.75 -7.65 3.26
N LEU A 209 6.03 -7.94 3.46
CA LEU A 209 6.48 -9.15 4.14
C LEU A 209 6.42 -8.94 5.67
N SER A 210 5.80 -9.84 6.37
CA SER A 210 5.87 -9.87 7.84
C SER A 210 7.20 -10.49 8.30
N PRO A 211 8.00 -9.76 9.10
CA PRO A 211 9.26 -10.28 9.62
C PRO A 211 9.07 -11.27 10.79
N PHE A 212 7.83 -11.54 11.22
CA PHE A 212 7.51 -12.39 12.35
C PHE A 212 7.00 -13.79 11.95
N ASP A 213 6.19 -13.86 10.90
CA ASP A 213 5.62 -15.14 10.42
C ASP A 213 5.96 -15.47 8.96
N GLY A 214 6.71 -14.57 8.30
CA GLY A 214 7.16 -14.76 6.92
C GLY A 214 6.04 -14.75 5.87
N LYS A 215 4.86 -14.23 6.20
CA LYS A 215 3.72 -14.13 5.29
C LYS A 215 3.71 -12.79 4.56
N ILE A 216 3.12 -12.79 3.38
CA ILE A 216 2.86 -11.56 2.62
C ILE A 216 1.45 -11.08 2.96
N TYR A 217 1.34 -9.85 3.43
CA TYR A 217 0.07 -9.19 3.70
C TYR A 217 -0.19 -8.07 2.70
N MET A 218 -1.46 -7.78 2.45
CA MET A 218 -1.89 -6.72 1.55
C MET A 218 -3.09 -5.94 2.07
N SER A 219 -3.20 -4.69 1.63
CA SER A 219 -4.41 -3.88 1.73
C SER A 219 -4.96 -3.60 0.34
N ASN A 220 -6.27 -3.61 0.20
CA ASN A 220 -6.94 -3.46 -1.09
C ASN A 220 -8.08 -2.45 -1.01
N HIS A 221 -8.18 -1.59 -2.02
CA HIS A 221 -9.31 -0.67 -2.15
C HIS A 221 -10.57 -1.38 -2.63
N GLY A 222 -11.65 -1.21 -1.88
CA GLY A 222 -13.01 -1.37 -2.38
C GLY A 222 -13.47 -0.19 -3.24
N ALA A 223 -14.81 0.03 -3.32
CA ALA A 223 -15.37 1.22 -3.98
C ALA A 223 -15.83 2.25 -2.92
N LYS A 224 -17.14 2.47 -2.71
CA LYS A 224 -17.67 3.27 -1.58
C LYS A 224 -17.65 2.52 -0.25
N GLY A 225 -16.82 1.49 -0.08
CA GLY A 225 -16.68 0.59 1.05
C GLY A 225 -16.11 -0.72 0.58
N GLY A 226 -15.78 -1.61 1.54
CA GLY A 226 -15.20 -2.89 1.23
C GLY A 226 -13.70 -2.84 0.96
N ASP A 227 -13.00 -1.80 1.43
CA ASP A 227 -11.56 -1.87 1.60
C ASP A 227 -11.24 -2.99 2.58
N TRP A 228 -10.14 -3.70 2.36
CA TRP A 228 -9.80 -4.79 3.26
C TRP A 228 -8.28 -4.98 3.42
N PHE A 229 -7.91 -5.68 4.51
CA PHE A 229 -6.59 -6.18 4.81
C PHE A 229 -6.63 -7.70 4.89
N GLY A 230 -5.66 -8.38 4.28
CA GLY A 230 -5.60 -9.83 4.23
C GLY A 230 -4.22 -10.36 3.84
N GLU A 231 -4.10 -11.68 3.82
CA GLU A 231 -2.88 -12.42 3.45
C GLU A 231 -2.89 -12.76 1.96
N ALA A 232 -1.77 -12.61 1.28
CA ALA A 232 -1.58 -13.18 -0.05
C ALA A 232 -1.39 -14.70 0.06
N LYS A 233 -2.29 -15.47 -0.55
CA LYS A 233 -2.34 -16.92 -0.43
C LYS A 233 -2.28 -17.61 -1.79
N LYS A 234 -1.42 -18.62 -1.88
CA LYS A 234 -1.16 -19.37 -3.10
C LYS A 234 -2.43 -20.03 -3.64
N GLY A 235 -2.80 -19.68 -4.89
CA GLY A 235 -3.91 -20.30 -5.61
C GLY A 235 -5.31 -19.86 -5.14
N GLU A 236 -5.40 -18.90 -4.20
CA GLU A 236 -6.68 -18.46 -3.66
C GLU A 236 -7.28 -17.26 -4.43
N ASN A 237 -8.53 -16.92 -4.11
CA ASN A 237 -9.34 -15.90 -4.79
C ASN A 237 -10.11 -15.04 -3.77
N TYR A 238 -9.85 -13.72 -3.75
CA TYR A 238 -10.59 -12.77 -2.90
C TYR A 238 -11.95 -12.34 -3.46
N GLY A 239 -12.30 -12.79 -4.66
CA GLY A 239 -13.65 -12.71 -5.20
C GLY A 239 -14.06 -11.38 -5.83
N TRP A 240 -13.17 -10.44 -6.06
CA TRP A 240 -13.54 -9.22 -6.79
C TRP A 240 -13.87 -9.57 -8.27
N LYS A 241 -15.00 -9.13 -8.88
CA LYS A 241 -16.07 -8.27 -8.44
C LYS A 241 -17.35 -9.05 -8.05
N ILE A 242 -17.24 -10.32 -7.72
CA ILE A 242 -18.33 -11.16 -7.22
C ILE A 242 -18.66 -10.77 -5.77
N LEU A 243 -17.63 -10.45 -4.99
CA LEU A 243 -17.74 -9.99 -3.60
C LEU A 243 -17.36 -8.50 -3.51
N GLY A 244 -18.15 -7.76 -2.73
CA GLY A 244 -17.91 -6.34 -2.46
C GLY A 244 -17.52 -6.03 -1.02
N TRP A 245 -17.38 -7.04 -0.15
CA TRP A 245 -17.05 -6.87 1.28
C TRP A 245 -17.95 -5.85 2.01
N GLY A 246 -19.23 -5.78 1.58
CA GLY A 246 -20.20 -4.81 2.07
C GLY A 246 -20.12 -3.43 1.41
N GLY A 247 -19.26 -3.27 0.43
CA GLY A 247 -19.14 -2.03 -0.33
C GLY A 247 -20.25 -1.84 -1.37
N LYS A 248 -20.38 -0.59 -1.82
CA LYS A 248 -21.30 -0.17 -2.88
C LYS A 248 -20.52 0.43 -4.04
N ASN A 249 -21.09 0.35 -5.23
CA ASN A 249 -20.64 1.12 -6.38
C ASN A 249 -20.77 2.63 -6.13
N TYR A 250 -20.15 3.45 -6.97
CA TYR A 250 -20.28 4.90 -6.87
C TYR A 250 -21.72 5.37 -7.13
N SER A 251 -22.52 4.60 -7.87
CA SER A 251 -23.96 4.79 -8.03
C SER A 251 -24.78 4.51 -6.77
N GLY A 252 -24.20 3.89 -5.73
CA GLY A 252 -24.89 3.47 -4.50
C GLY A 252 -25.39 2.04 -4.48
N ILE A 253 -25.37 1.33 -5.62
CA ILE A 253 -25.80 -0.07 -5.73
C ILE A 253 -24.77 -0.97 -5.03
N PRO A 254 -25.21 -1.93 -4.17
CA PRO A 254 -24.33 -2.91 -3.54
C PRO A 254 -23.50 -3.70 -4.56
N ILE A 255 -22.25 -4.01 -4.21
CA ILE A 255 -21.39 -4.88 -5.02
C ILE A 255 -21.46 -6.28 -4.44
N GLY A 256 -22.23 -7.16 -5.12
CA GLY A 256 -22.32 -8.57 -4.77
C GLY A 256 -22.54 -8.86 -3.28
N SER A 257 -22.15 -10.05 -2.85
CA SER A 257 -22.19 -10.47 -1.44
C SER A 257 -21.06 -9.87 -0.64
N LYS A 258 -21.26 -9.73 0.67
CA LYS A 258 -20.21 -9.32 1.60
C LYS A 258 -19.08 -10.35 1.62
N TRP A 259 -19.42 -11.62 1.73
CA TRP A 259 -18.52 -12.76 1.60
C TRP A 259 -19.37 -14.03 1.38
N LYS A 260 -18.77 -15.07 0.81
CA LYS A 260 -19.37 -16.41 0.71
C LYS A 260 -18.29 -17.50 0.69
N PRO A 261 -18.62 -18.76 1.06
CA PRO A 261 -17.72 -19.91 0.94
C PRO A 261 -17.12 -20.05 -0.47
N GLY A 262 -15.91 -20.58 -0.55
CA GLY A 262 -15.14 -20.74 -1.80
C GLY A 262 -14.25 -19.55 -2.15
N PHE A 263 -14.28 -18.46 -1.36
CA PHE A 263 -13.40 -17.31 -1.52
C PHE A 263 -12.56 -17.05 -0.27
N THR A 264 -11.38 -16.48 -0.46
CA THR A 264 -10.50 -16.07 0.63
C THR A 264 -11.19 -15.06 1.53
N LYS A 265 -11.08 -15.24 2.84
CA LYS A 265 -11.65 -14.32 3.82
C LYS A 265 -10.64 -13.25 4.21
N ALA A 266 -11.02 -11.98 4.14
CA ALA A 266 -10.21 -10.87 4.64
C ALA A 266 -10.08 -10.93 6.18
N ILE A 267 -8.93 -10.53 6.69
CA ILE A 267 -8.66 -10.41 8.14
C ILE A 267 -9.46 -9.25 8.72
N LYS A 268 -9.53 -8.15 7.98
CA LYS A 268 -10.30 -6.95 8.32
C LYS A 268 -10.86 -6.32 7.05
N TYR A 269 -12.03 -5.70 7.13
CA TYR A 269 -12.56 -4.84 6.06
C TYR A 269 -13.23 -3.60 6.67
N TRP A 270 -13.37 -2.55 5.85
CA TRP A 270 -13.93 -1.26 6.26
C TRP A 270 -15.10 -0.84 5.36
N VAL A 271 -16.20 -0.48 6.01
CA VAL A 271 -17.38 0.13 5.39
C VAL A 271 -17.84 1.25 6.34
N PRO A 272 -17.81 2.50 5.89
CA PRO A 272 -17.41 3.01 4.58
C PRO A 272 -15.91 2.85 4.29
N SER A 273 -15.51 3.05 3.02
CA SER A 273 -14.11 3.03 2.60
C SER A 273 -13.31 4.12 3.30
N ILE A 274 -12.14 3.73 3.81
CA ILE A 274 -11.11 4.62 4.34
C ILE A 274 -10.04 4.97 3.29
N ALA A 275 -10.10 4.31 2.12
CA ALA A 275 -9.08 4.27 1.07
C ALA A 275 -7.73 3.85 1.66
N THR A 276 -7.62 2.57 2.05
CA THR A 276 -6.38 1.98 2.57
C THR A 276 -5.23 2.20 1.59
N SER A 277 -4.05 2.57 2.07
CA SER A 277 -2.86 2.71 1.24
C SER A 277 -1.76 1.73 1.67
N ALA A 278 -0.54 2.19 1.87
CA ALA A 278 0.55 1.32 2.27
C ALA A 278 0.32 0.66 3.63
N ILE A 279 0.96 -0.48 3.80
CA ILE A 279 0.96 -1.24 5.05
C ILE A 279 2.37 -1.68 5.41
N THR A 280 2.61 -1.87 6.69
CA THR A 280 3.80 -2.59 7.19
C THR A 280 3.44 -3.39 8.42
N ILE A 281 4.14 -4.50 8.66
CA ILE A 281 4.13 -5.18 9.97
C ILE A 281 5.28 -4.58 10.76
N TYR A 282 4.94 -3.81 11.76
CA TYR A 282 5.92 -3.02 12.49
C TYR A 282 6.94 -3.93 13.20
N LYS A 283 8.22 -3.59 13.02
CA LYS A 283 9.37 -4.14 13.76
C LYS A 283 10.35 -2.99 14.00
N GLY A 284 10.58 -2.64 15.27
CA GLY A 284 11.49 -1.55 15.62
C GLY A 284 11.50 -1.23 17.10
N ASP A 285 12.43 -0.36 17.50
CA ASP A 285 12.68 -0.01 18.90
C ASP A 285 11.90 1.23 19.38
N GLU A 286 11.51 2.12 18.48
CA GLU A 286 10.77 3.34 18.81
C GLU A 286 9.41 3.04 19.45
N PHE A 287 8.66 2.09 18.87
CA PHE A 287 7.34 1.69 19.36
C PHE A 287 7.31 0.19 19.65
N LYS A 288 8.14 -0.28 20.60
CA LYS A 288 8.34 -1.71 20.90
C LYS A 288 7.03 -2.47 21.12
N GLU A 289 6.02 -1.81 21.70
CA GLU A 289 4.68 -2.34 21.95
C GLU A 289 3.83 -2.52 20.67
N TRP A 290 4.36 -2.11 19.50
CA TRP A 290 3.71 -2.33 18.20
C TRP A 290 4.34 -3.47 17.41
N ASN A 291 5.43 -4.06 17.90
CA ASN A 291 6.08 -5.16 17.20
C ASN A 291 5.10 -6.30 16.88
N GLY A 292 5.08 -6.72 15.61
CA GLY A 292 4.15 -7.74 15.08
C GLY A 292 2.75 -7.22 14.73
N HIS A 293 2.43 -5.96 14.99
CA HIS A 293 1.14 -5.38 14.61
C HIS A 293 1.18 -4.82 13.19
N ALA A 294 0.08 -4.94 12.46
CA ALA A 294 -0.05 -4.29 11.16
C ALA A 294 -0.36 -2.80 11.34
N LEU A 295 0.44 -1.95 10.68
CA LEU A 295 0.19 -0.53 10.54
C LEU A 295 -0.41 -0.30 9.15
N ILE A 296 -1.58 0.31 9.09
CA ILE A 296 -2.34 0.56 7.87
C ILE A 296 -2.57 2.05 7.73
N THR A 297 -2.10 2.60 6.63
CA THR A 297 -2.31 4.01 6.28
C THR A 297 -3.54 4.19 5.40
N SER A 298 -4.04 5.41 5.30
CA SER A 298 -5.21 5.71 4.49
C SER A 298 -5.14 7.07 3.81
N LEU A 299 -5.70 7.14 2.59
CA LEU A 299 -5.77 8.35 1.79
C LEU A 299 -6.99 9.20 2.13
N LYS A 300 -8.18 8.58 2.22
CA LYS A 300 -9.43 9.30 2.46
C LYS A 300 -9.61 9.65 3.93
N ASP A 301 -9.37 8.68 4.80
CA ASP A 301 -9.51 8.86 6.26
C ASP A 301 -8.30 9.58 6.87
N LYS A 302 -7.21 9.76 6.11
CA LYS A 302 -5.96 10.45 6.51
C LYS A 302 -5.45 9.97 7.87
N SER A 303 -5.45 8.65 8.06
CA SER A 303 -5.15 8.03 9.35
C SER A 303 -4.05 6.99 9.27
N LEU A 304 -3.37 6.79 10.41
CA LEU A 304 -2.62 5.59 10.71
C LEU A 304 -3.45 4.72 11.66
N ARG A 305 -3.66 3.46 11.27
CA ARG A 305 -4.38 2.46 12.06
C ARG A 305 -3.44 1.33 12.44
N LYS A 306 -3.52 0.90 13.69
CA LYS A 306 -2.82 -0.29 14.19
C LYS A 306 -3.81 -1.42 14.36
N LEU A 307 -3.54 -2.56 13.69
CA LEU A 307 -4.30 -3.78 13.86
C LEU A 307 -3.51 -4.81 14.66
N ILE A 308 -4.13 -5.33 15.72
CA ILE A 308 -3.70 -6.53 16.41
C ILE A 308 -4.52 -7.67 15.82
N PHE A 309 -3.84 -8.65 15.23
CA PHE A 309 -4.50 -9.79 14.60
C PHE A 309 -3.77 -11.09 14.93
N LYS A 310 -4.48 -12.21 14.90
CA LYS A 310 -3.95 -13.56 15.11
C LYS A 310 -4.80 -14.55 14.31
N ASN A 311 -4.17 -15.57 13.71
CA ASN A 311 -4.84 -16.63 12.98
C ASN A 311 -5.89 -16.13 11.99
N SER A 312 -5.51 -15.13 11.15
CA SER A 312 -6.38 -14.52 10.12
C SER A 312 -7.64 -13.83 10.67
N SER A 313 -7.61 -13.39 11.93
CA SER A 313 -8.70 -12.65 12.55
C SER A 313 -8.20 -11.39 13.25
N THR A 314 -8.93 -10.29 13.11
CA THR A 314 -8.63 -9.06 13.86
C THR A 314 -9.09 -9.23 15.31
N ILE A 315 -8.15 -8.99 16.25
CA ILE A 315 -8.42 -8.95 17.68
C ILE A 315 -8.83 -7.53 18.07
N LYS A 316 -8.05 -6.52 17.66
CA LYS A 316 -8.27 -5.11 18.02
C LYS A 316 -7.77 -4.16 16.93
N GLU A 317 -8.50 -3.10 16.71
CA GLU A 317 -8.08 -1.96 15.88
C GLU A 317 -7.99 -0.70 16.75
N LYS A 318 -6.91 0.08 16.53
CA LYS A 318 -6.74 1.40 17.15
C LYS A 318 -6.36 2.40 16.07
N VAL A 319 -7.07 3.52 15.99
CA VAL A 319 -6.62 4.70 15.25
C VAL A 319 -5.52 5.36 16.06
N ILE A 320 -4.31 5.42 15.52
CA ILE A 320 -3.15 6.03 16.18
C ILE A 320 -3.22 7.53 16.03
N PHE A 321 -3.44 8.00 14.81
CA PHE A 321 -3.76 9.42 14.53
C PHE A 321 -4.65 9.53 13.30
N LYS A 322 -5.28 10.69 13.14
CA LYS A 322 -6.12 11.07 12.01
C LYS A 322 -5.99 12.57 11.75
N ASP A 323 -6.00 12.97 10.45
CA ASP A 323 -5.93 14.36 9.97
C ASP A 323 -4.71 15.17 10.48
N LYS A 324 -3.57 14.49 10.75
CA LYS A 324 -2.35 15.16 11.25
C LYS A 324 -1.37 15.54 10.13
N ILE A 325 -1.21 14.68 9.13
CA ILE A 325 -0.19 14.82 8.08
C ILE A 325 -0.76 14.77 6.67
N GLY A 326 -2.10 14.74 6.53
CA GLY A 326 -2.79 14.68 5.23
C GLY A 326 -3.01 13.25 4.72
N ARG A 327 -3.12 13.10 3.40
CA ARG A 327 -3.37 11.83 2.70
C ARG A 327 -2.09 10.99 2.68
N ILE A 328 -2.07 9.87 3.40
CA ILE A 328 -0.87 9.06 3.56
C ILE A 328 -0.78 8.04 2.43
N ARG A 329 0.24 8.15 1.59
CA ARG A 329 0.46 7.26 0.44
C ARG A 329 1.34 6.07 0.79
N ASP A 330 2.43 6.32 1.55
CA ASP A 330 3.43 5.30 1.87
C ASP A 330 3.86 5.37 3.33
N ILE A 331 4.42 4.27 3.83
CA ILE A 331 4.93 4.13 5.19
C ILE A 331 6.22 3.30 5.18
N GLN A 332 7.26 3.82 5.81
CA GLN A 332 8.52 3.13 6.02
C GLN A 332 8.90 3.14 7.49
N VAL A 333 9.42 2.02 7.98
CA VAL A 333 10.02 1.92 9.30
C VAL A 333 11.53 2.03 9.14
N HIS A 334 12.14 2.96 9.85
CA HIS A 334 13.59 3.14 9.80
C HIS A 334 14.31 1.88 10.31
N PRO A 335 15.27 1.33 9.54
CA PRO A 335 15.82 -0.01 9.81
C PRO A 335 16.53 -0.12 11.16
N ASN A 336 17.16 0.95 11.68
CA ASN A 336 17.94 0.90 12.93
C ASN A 336 17.15 1.36 14.16
N ASN A 337 16.40 2.48 14.07
CA ASN A 337 15.78 3.09 15.27
C ASN A 337 14.27 2.85 15.36
N GLY A 338 13.63 2.31 14.31
CA GLY A 338 12.20 2.04 14.31
C GLY A 338 11.30 3.27 14.19
N LYS A 339 11.84 4.48 14.00
CA LYS A 339 11.04 5.67 13.71
C LYS A 339 10.29 5.48 12.39
N ILE A 340 9.15 6.14 12.26
CA ILE A 340 8.26 5.91 11.12
C ILE A 340 8.28 7.11 10.18
N TYR A 341 8.47 6.84 8.89
CA TYR A 341 8.44 7.83 7.83
C TYR A 341 7.21 7.63 6.97
N PHE A 342 6.61 8.73 6.51
CA PHE A 342 5.44 8.70 5.64
C PHE A 342 5.65 9.56 4.42
N LEU A 343 5.16 9.10 3.28
CA LEU A 343 4.83 9.96 2.16
C LEU A 343 3.37 10.38 2.32
N ALA A 344 3.14 11.66 2.60
CA ALA A 344 1.79 12.15 2.83
C ALA A 344 1.61 13.55 2.24
N ASP A 345 0.54 13.72 1.47
CA ASP A 345 0.40 14.82 0.51
C ASP A 345 1.71 14.99 -0.27
N ASP A 346 2.30 16.18 -0.33
CA ASP A 346 3.54 16.46 -1.05
C ASP A 346 4.77 16.51 -0.11
N TYR A 347 4.81 15.69 0.93
CA TYR A 347 5.91 15.74 1.90
C TYR A 347 6.39 14.36 2.33
N LEU A 348 7.69 14.27 2.62
CA LEU A 348 8.25 13.25 3.50
C LEU A 348 8.11 13.72 4.95
N TRP A 349 7.47 12.90 5.78
CA TRP A 349 7.27 13.14 7.21
C TRP A 349 7.99 12.11 8.05
N LEU A 350 8.45 12.53 9.22
CA LEU A 350 8.93 11.67 10.31
C LEU A 350 7.90 11.68 11.44
N MET A 351 7.65 10.50 12.03
CA MET A 351 6.94 10.33 13.29
C MET A 351 7.82 9.62 14.32
N GLU A 352 7.92 10.18 15.51
CA GLU A 352 8.65 9.65 16.66
C GLU A 352 7.84 9.84 17.95
N LYS A 353 8.26 9.21 19.06
CA LYS A 353 7.65 9.45 20.37
C LYS A 353 7.91 10.90 20.80
N ASN A 354 6.91 11.52 21.39
CA ASN A 354 7.06 12.75 22.11
C ASN A 354 7.46 12.38 23.56
N ILE A 355 8.74 12.55 23.88
CA ILE A 355 9.36 12.22 25.17
C ILE A 355 9.12 13.33 26.18
#